data_95d11d4d28428b852ba41e2e1afb1a56
#
_entry.id   95d11d4d28428b852ba41e2e1afb1a56
#
_cell.length_a   1.000
_cell.length_b   1.000
_cell.length_c   1.000
_cell.angle_alpha   90.00
_cell.angle_beta   90.00
_cell.angle_gamma   90.00
#
_symmetry.space_group_name_H-M   'P 1'
#
loop_
_entity.id
_entity.type
_entity.pdbx_description
1 polymer ?
#
loop_
_entity_poly.entity_id
_entity_poly.type
_entity_poly.pdbx_seq_one_letter_code
_entity_poly.pdbx_strand_id
1 'polypeptide(L)'
;GNWEIIDIGPFTQNLGKFAVDEANKIGQYGRLTFNKVIRPCMKKTIYENGEIKGYVYQLYVRASDKIFRADIVEDYKTRGRKLLRFNGPVPPP
;
A
#
# COMPACT_ATOMS: atom_id res chain seq x y z
N GLY A 1 8.01 -15.42 4.50
CA GLY A 1 8.43 -15.23 3.11
C GLY A 1 9.29 -14.00 2.93
N ASN A 2 9.95 -13.95 1.82
CA ASN A 2 10.79 -12.83 1.46
C ASN A 2 10.00 -11.73 0.77
N TRP A 3 10.52 -10.52 0.88
CA TRP A 3 9.98 -9.39 0.12
C TRP A 3 10.44 -9.45 -1.33
N GLU A 4 9.54 -9.15 -2.25
CA GLU A 4 9.84 -9.02 -3.67
C GLU A 4 9.56 -7.58 -4.10
N ILE A 5 10.39 -7.07 -5.01
CA ILE A 5 10.11 -5.80 -5.68
C ILE A 5 9.12 -6.11 -6.81
N ILE A 6 8.05 -5.35 -6.89
CA ILE A 6 7.05 -5.50 -7.95
C ILE A 6 6.97 -4.24 -8.80
N ASP A 7 6.48 -4.40 -10.01
CA ASP A 7 6.37 -3.30 -10.96
C ASP A 7 5.21 -2.36 -10.61
N ILE A 8 5.38 -1.11 -10.96
CA ILE A 8 4.31 -0.12 -10.87
C ILE A 8 3.47 -0.22 -12.15
N GLY A 9 2.19 -0.46 -11.96
CA GLY A 9 1.23 -0.55 -13.05
C GLY A 9 -0.16 -0.30 -12.51
N PRO A 10 -1.21 -0.63 -13.29
CA PRO A 10 -2.59 -0.37 -12.84
C PRO A 10 -2.93 -0.98 -11.48
N PHE A 11 -2.46 -2.18 -11.20
CA PHE A 11 -2.71 -2.85 -9.93
C PHE A 11 -2.12 -2.08 -8.75
N THR A 12 -0.82 -1.72 -8.84
CA THR A 12 -0.14 -0.99 -7.75
C THR A 12 -0.67 0.44 -7.62
N GLN A 13 -1.05 1.09 -8.71
CA GLN A 13 -1.69 2.40 -8.64
C GLN A 13 -3.05 2.31 -7.91
N ASN A 14 -3.82 1.26 -8.15
CA ASN A 14 -5.07 1.03 -7.43
C ASN A 14 -4.85 0.79 -5.94
N LEU A 15 -3.77 0.09 -5.57
CA LEU A 15 -3.39 -0.07 -4.16
C LEU A 15 -3.11 1.28 -3.50
N GLY A 16 -2.38 2.14 -4.19
CA GLY A 16 -2.07 3.48 -3.68
C GLY A 16 -3.32 4.33 -3.51
N LYS A 17 -4.22 4.29 -4.48
CA LYS A 17 -5.50 4.99 -4.40
C LYS A 17 -6.31 4.51 -3.20
N PHE A 18 -6.37 3.18 -3.00
CA PHE A 18 -7.03 2.58 -1.85
C PHE A 18 -6.42 3.10 -0.53
N ALA A 19 -5.09 3.14 -0.44
CA ALA A 19 -4.41 3.61 0.77
C ALA A 19 -4.79 5.06 1.10
N VAL A 20 -4.80 5.93 0.10
CA VAL A 20 -5.17 7.34 0.30
C VAL A 20 -6.63 7.48 0.70
N ASP A 21 -7.52 6.73 0.05
CA ASP A 21 -8.95 6.75 0.41
C ASP A 21 -9.16 6.31 1.86
N GLU A 22 -8.45 5.27 2.31
CA GLU A 22 -8.55 4.83 3.71
C GLU A 22 -7.94 5.83 4.68
N ALA A 23 -6.80 6.42 4.33
CA ALA A 23 -6.18 7.47 5.15
C ALA A 23 -7.11 8.68 5.29
N ASN A 24 -7.82 9.04 4.24
CA ASN A 24 -8.79 10.13 4.27
C ASN A 24 -9.97 9.83 5.20
N LYS A 25 -10.40 8.56 5.28
CA LYS A 25 -11.45 8.16 6.22
C LYS A 25 -11.01 8.33 7.67
N ILE A 26 -9.75 8.04 7.96
CA ILE A 26 -9.17 8.23 9.31
C ILE A 26 -9.00 9.71 9.60
N GLY A 27 -8.65 10.52 8.61
CA GLY A 27 -8.56 11.97 8.73
C GLY A 27 -7.31 12.51 9.40
N GLN A 28 -6.33 11.68 9.69
CA GLN A 28 -5.11 12.07 10.42
C GLN A 28 -4.29 13.15 9.69
N TYR A 29 -4.30 13.13 8.37
CA TYR A 29 -3.50 14.04 7.54
C TYR A 29 -4.33 15.11 6.84
N GLY A 30 -5.57 15.30 7.27
CA GLY A 30 -6.51 16.13 6.53
C GLY A 30 -6.92 15.42 5.23
N ARG A 31 -7.42 16.17 4.27
CA ARG A 31 -7.81 15.56 2.99
C ARG A 31 -6.63 15.51 2.03
N LEU A 32 -6.30 14.31 1.63
CA LEU A 32 -5.23 14.04 0.67
C LEU A 32 -5.81 13.76 -0.71
N THR A 33 -5.11 14.21 -1.73
CA THR A 33 -5.41 13.89 -3.13
C THR A 33 -4.35 12.92 -3.65
N PHE A 34 -4.76 11.73 -4.07
CA PHE A 34 -3.85 10.74 -4.63
C PHE A 34 -3.23 11.26 -5.92
N ASN A 35 -1.91 11.19 -6.03
CA ASN A 35 -1.20 11.51 -7.26
C ASN A 35 -0.74 10.23 -7.96
N LYS A 36 0.14 9.47 -7.32
CA LYS A 36 0.66 8.22 -7.89
C LYS A 36 1.43 7.43 -6.85
N VAL A 37 1.60 6.15 -7.14
CA VAL A 37 2.56 5.29 -6.45
C VAL A 37 3.92 5.47 -7.11
N ILE A 38 4.98 5.51 -6.30
CA ILE A 38 6.35 5.61 -6.78
C ILE A 38 7.18 4.43 -6.28
N ARG A 39 8.32 4.20 -6.93
CA ARG A 39 9.23 3.09 -6.57
C ARG A 39 9.96 3.35 -5.26
N PRO A 40 10.31 2.26 -4.52
CA PRO A 40 10.00 0.86 -4.82
C PRO A 40 8.64 0.43 -4.27
N CYS A 41 8.00 -0.54 -4.92
CA CYS A 41 6.85 -1.26 -4.41
C CYS A 41 7.29 -2.66 -4.00
N MET A 42 6.88 -3.08 -2.82
CA MET A 42 7.30 -4.37 -2.26
C MET A 42 6.07 -5.22 -1.96
N LYS A 43 6.22 -6.53 -2.16
CA LYS A 43 5.19 -7.51 -1.87
C LYS A 43 5.80 -8.66 -1.06
N LYS A 44 5.07 -9.09 -0.05
CA LYS A 44 5.41 -10.28 0.73
C LYS A 44 4.22 -11.23 0.72
N THR A 45 4.44 -12.48 0.35
CA THR A 45 3.41 -13.51 0.41
C THR A 45 3.36 -14.08 1.82
N ILE A 46 2.15 -14.16 2.39
CA ILE A 46 1.92 -14.70 3.72
C ILE A 46 1.36 -16.11 3.58
N TYR A 47 2.00 -17.06 4.26
CA TYR A 47 1.58 -18.46 4.27
C TYR A 47 1.03 -18.84 5.64
N GLU A 48 0.08 -19.75 5.63
CA GLU A 48 -0.44 -20.39 6.83
C GLU A 48 -0.64 -21.86 6.52
N ASN A 49 0.00 -22.73 7.30
CA ASN A 49 -0.04 -24.18 7.08
C ASN A 49 0.35 -24.61 5.65
N GLY A 50 1.35 -23.92 5.09
CA GLY A 50 1.84 -24.22 3.74
C GLY A 50 1.01 -23.67 2.60
N GLU A 51 -0.10 -22.98 2.90
CA GLU A 51 -0.97 -22.40 1.90
C GLU A 51 -0.85 -20.88 1.90
N ILE A 52 -1.09 -20.27 0.74
CA ILE A 52 -1.11 -18.80 0.63
C ILE A 52 -2.34 -18.27 1.37
N LYS A 53 -2.11 -17.41 2.34
CA LYS A 53 -3.16 -16.72 3.08
C LYS A 53 -3.46 -15.34 2.51
N GLY A 54 -2.44 -14.65 2.07
CA GLY A 54 -2.59 -13.32 1.55
C GLY A 54 -1.26 -12.68 1.22
N TYR A 55 -1.31 -11.37 1.02
CA TYR A 55 -0.14 -10.58 0.66
C TYR A 55 -0.08 -9.32 1.50
N VAL A 56 1.14 -8.88 1.79
CA VAL A 56 1.36 -7.53 2.34
C VAL A 56 2.10 -6.73 1.27
N TYR A 57 1.61 -5.54 1.00
CA TYR A 57 2.24 -4.61 0.06
C TYR A 57 2.78 -3.42 0.83
N GLN A 58 4.01 -3.02 0.52
CA GLN A 58 4.61 -1.79 1.03
C GLN A 58 4.79 -0.84 -0.14
N LEU A 59 4.20 0.33 -0.03
CA LEU A 59 4.18 1.32 -1.10
C LEU A 59 4.73 2.64 -0.62
N TYR A 60 5.34 3.38 -1.54
CA TYR A 60 5.52 4.81 -1.40
C TYR A 60 4.47 5.49 -2.27
N VAL A 61 3.67 6.34 -1.66
CA VAL A 61 2.53 6.98 -2.33
C VAL A 61 2.73 8.48 -2.31
N ARG A 62 2.68 9.09 -3.49
CA ARG A 62 2.63 10.55 -3.58
C ARG A 62 1.15 10.96 -3.48
N ALA A 63 0.85 11.81 -2.51
CA ALA A 63 -0.49 12.35 -2.30
C ALA A 63 -0.36 13.78 -1.83
N SER A 64 -1.13 14.68 -2.44
CA SER A 64 -1.05 16.13 -2.21
C SER A 64 0.40 16.64 -2.29
N ASP A 65 1.16 16.12 -3.27
CA ASP A 65 2.56 16.44 -3.54
C ASP A 65 3.54 16.12 -2.41
N LYS A 66 3.13 15.25 -1.49
CA LYS A 66 3.98 14.73 -0.41
C LYS A 66 4.08 13.22 -0.55
N ILE A 67 5.09 12.63 0.06
CA ILE A 67 5.33 11.19 -0.02
C ILE A 67 4.97 10.54 1.31
N PHE A 68 4.18 9.48 1.23
CA PHE A 68 3.75 8.69 2.39
C PHE A 68 4.16 7.23 2.20
N ARG A 69 4.35 6.56 3.32
CA ARG A 69 4.59 5.12 3.35
C ARG A 69 3.29 4.42 3.71
N ALA A 70 2.86 3.46 2.89
CA ALA A 70 1.63 2.72 3.13
C ALA A 70 1.90 1.21 3.12
N ASP A 71 1.33 0.51 4.10
CA ASP A 71 1.33 -0.94 4.16
C ASP A 71 -0.12 -1.41 4.06
N ILE A 72 -0.37 -2.35 3.12
CA ILE A 72 -1.71 -2.87 2.84
C ILE A 72 -1.65 -4.39 2.91
N VAL A 73 -2.62 -5.00 3.57
CA VAL A 73 -2.79 -6.46 3.51
C VAL A 73 -3.97 -6.79 2.61
N GLU A 74 -3.80 -7.84 1.80
CA GLU A 74 -4.86 -8.37 0.94
C GLU A 74 -5.06 -9.83 1.25
N ASP A 75 -6.32 -10.23 1.49
CA ASP A 75 -6.68 -11.63 1.71
C ASP A 75 -6.66 -12.37 0.37
N TYR A 76 -6.05 -13.56 0.34
CA TYR A 76 -5.91 -14.34 -0.89
C TYR A 76 -7.25 -14.82 -1.45
N LYS A 77 -8.16 -15.24 -0.58
CA LYS A 77 -9.44 -15.82 -0.99
C LYS A 77 -10.48 -14.76 -1.34
N THR A 78 -10.64 -13.77 -0.47
CA THR A 78 -11.71 -12.78 -0.62
C THR A 78 -11.28 -11.57 -1.45
N ARG A 79 -9.95 -11.36 -1.56
CA ARG A 79 -9.35 -10.16 -2.14
C ARG A 79 -9.67 -8.89 -1.36
N GLY A 80 -10.21 -9.04 -0.15
CA GLY A 80 -10.43 -7.93 0.74
C GLY A 80 -9.13 -7.29 1.19
N ARG A 81 -9.11 -5.97 1.30
CA ARG A 81 -7.94 -5.18 1.64
C ARG A 81 -8.13 -4.40 2.91
N LYS A 82 -7.03 -4.21 3.65
CA LYS A 82 -6.99 -3.35 4.83
C LYS A 82 -5.73 -2.52 4.80
N LEU A 83 -5.84 -1.26 5.16
CA LEU A 83 -4.69 -0.40 5.39
C LEU A 83 -4.13 -0.73 6.77
N LEU A 84 -2.88 -1.19 6.82
CA LEU A 84 -2.21 -1.51 8.09
C LEU A 84 -1.49 -0.29 8.65
N ARG A 85 -0.95 0.55 7.76
CA ARG A 85 -0.13 1.69 8.16
C ARG A 85 -0.12 2.72 7.05
N PHE A 86 -0.15 4.00 7.46
CA PHE A 86 -0.01 5.13 6.55
C PHE A 86 0.74 6.21 7.31
N ASN A 87 1.98 6.46 6.93
CA ASN A 87 2.88 7.36 7.65
C ASN A 87 3.53 8.35 6.71
N GLY A 88 3.78 9.53 7.23
CA GLY A 88 4.54 10.55 6.53
C GLY A 88 4.17 11.95 6.95
N PRO A 89 4.63 12.96 6.19
CA PRO A 89 5.46 12.82 4.98
C PRO A 89 6.82 12.19 5.28
N VAL A 90 7.31 11.42 4.33
CA VAL A 90 8.64 10.81 4.39
C VAL A 90 9.53 11.37 3.29
N PRO A 91 10.88 11.32 3.43
CA PRO A 91 11.76 11.72 2.36
C PRO A 91 11.57 10.81 1.13
N PRO A 92 11.92 11.29 -0.08
CA PRO A 92 11.93 10.44 -1.27
C PRO A 92 12.78 9.20 -1.05
N PRO A 93 12.30 8.03 -1.48
CA PRO A 93 13.05 6.79 -1.33
C PRO A 93 14.32 6.75 -2.18
#